data_45d86ed4e19ef237854256c1b00714ec
#
_entry.id   45d86ed4e19ef237854256c1b00714ec
#
_cell.length_a   1.000
_cell.length_b   1.000
_cell.length_c   1.000
_cell.angle_alpha   90.00
_cell.angle_beta   90.00
_cell.angle_gamma   90.00
#
_symmetry.space_group_name_H-M   'P 1'
#
loop_
_entity.id
_entity.type
_entity.pdbx_description
1 polymer ?
#
loop_
_entity_poly.entity_id
_entity_poly.type
_entity_poly.pdbx_seq_one_letter_code
_entity_poly.pdbx_strand_id
1 'polypeptide(L)'
;MDVELFIKRRKQLGYSQVALSKGICTQSTLSKFEKDSQVPSLAILTRLCNRLGLTIDDLTRKDASSARYIRDTLDQVEEGLMIENFPQVSAGLNKLKIDQIMANKEKMRYFYLEGFNYVLTNQESSEILFSFTQILDELDERHQTIYSYLAYLGLGIYYTRHDSMERASFFFTKVTNYLKTLVNQMEDTGPHEDDLRVLAITYYLAEYQALIGKLKES
;
A
#
# COMPACT_ATOMS: atom_id res chain seq x y z
N MET A 1 5.73 16.83 2.46
CA MET A 1 5.75 18.25 2.00
C MET A 1 7.12 18.55 1.44
N ASP A 2 7.25 19.20 0.28
CA ASP A 2 8.57 19.46 -0.36
C ASP A 2 9.28 20.65 0.31
N VAL A 3 9.88 20.37 1.47
CA VAL A 3 10.67 21.34 2.24
C VAL A 3 11.93 21.77 1.48
N GLU A 4 12.48 20.89 0.64
CA GLU A 4 13.65 21.21 -0.19
C GLU A 4 13.33 22.31 -1.22
N LEU A 5 12.16 22.24 -1.88
CA LEU A 5 11.68 23.27 -2.78
C LEU A 5 11.56 24.61 -2.06
N PHE A 6 10.98 24.61 -0.84
CA PHE A 6 10.85 25.81 -0.01
C PHE A 6 12.21 26.43 0.33
N ILE A 7 13.17 25.62 0.81
CA ILE A 7 14.53 26.08 1.14
C ILE A 7 15.24 26.63 -0.11
N LYS A 8 15.14 25.90 -1.23
CA LYS A 8 15.74 26.31 -2.51
C LYS A 8 15.20 27.67 -2.95
N ARG A 9 13.88 27.87 -2.88
CA ARG A 9 13.23 29.12 -3.27
C ARG A 9 13.63 30.28 -2.36
N ARG A 10 13.67 30.04 -1.04
CA ARG A 10 14.15 31.03 -0.06
C ARG A 10 15.58 31.49 -0.39
N LYS A 11 16.49 30.55 -0.63
CA LYS A 11 17.89 30.85 -0.98
C LYS A 11 18.01 31.58 -2.30
N GLN A 12 17.27 31.21 -3.33
CA GLN A 12 17.22 31.90 -4.62
C GLN A 12 16.82 33.36 -4.51
N LEU A 13 15.88 33.66 -3.63
CA LEU A 13 15.43 35.04 -3.37
C LEU A 13 16.31 35.80 -2.34
N GLY A 14 17.42 35.19 -1.89
CA GLY A 14 18.37 35.82 -0.98
C GLY A 14 17.87 35.97 0.47
N TYR A 15 16.76 35.36 0.86
CA TYR A 15 16.26 35.46 2.23
C TYR A 15 17.06 34.58 3.20
N SER A 16 17.55 35.19 4.30
CA SER A 16 17.93 34.45 5.51
C SER A 16 16.67 33.92 6.22
N GLN A 17 16.80 32.93 7.11
CA GLN A 17 15.66 32.49 7.94
C GLN A 17 15.07 33.64 8.78
N VAL A 18 15.92 34.49 9.33
CA VAL A 18 15.51 35.67 10.11
C VAL A 18 14.71 36.64 9.23
N ALA A 19 15.21 36.94 8.03
CA ALA A 19 14.54 37.88 7.12
C ALA A 19 13.19 37.32 6.64
N LEU A 20 13.11 36.03 6.30
CA LEU A 20 11.86 35.40 5.85
C LEU A 20 10.81 35.30 6.96
N SER A 21 11.21 34.98 8.19
CA SER A 21 10.29 34.82 9.32
C SER A 21 9.77 36.16 9.90
N LYS A 22 10.44 37.29 9.61
CA LYS A 22 10.10 38.62 10.17
C LYS A 22 8.63 38.98 9.94
N GLY A 23 7.90 39.24 11.04
CA GLY A 23 6.48 39.60 11.01
C GLY A 23 5.51 38.45 10.68
N ILE A 24 6.00 37.23 10.56
CA ILE A 24 5.18 36.01 10.30
C ILE A 24 5.26 35.04 11.47
N CYS A 25 6.46 34.63 11.86
CA CYS A 25 6.73 33.71 12.96
C CYS A 25 8.13 33.94 13.55
N THR A 26 8.52 33.10 14.52
CA THR A 26 9.89 33.13 15.03
C THR A 26 10.86 32.45 14.06
N GLN A 27 12.12 32.82 14.07
CA GLN A 27 13.18 32.15 13.31
C GLN A 27 13.29 30.66 13.72
N SER A 28 13.08 30.36 15.00
CA SER A 28 13.07 28.98 15.50
C SER A 28 11.97 28.15 14.88
N THR A 29 10.75 28.69 14.69
CA THR A 29 9.64 28.01 14.00
C THR A 29 10.02 27.69 12.55
N LEU A 30 10.61 28.63 11.84
CA LEU A 30 11.06 28.42 10.47
C LEU A 30 12.21 27.41 10.39
N SER A 31 13.17 27.48 11.33
CA SER A 31 14.29 26.54 11.38
C SER A 31 13.82 25.08 11.63
N LYS A 32 12.84 24.89 12.50
CA LYS A 32 12.24 23.56 12.76
C LYS A 32 11.52 23.03 11.51
N PHE A 33 10.82 23.90 10.80
CA PHE A 33 10.16 23.52 9.54
C PHE A 33 11.20 23.13 8.47
N GLU A 34 12.25 23.92 8.28
CA GLU A 34 13.31 23.61 7.29
C GLU A 34 14.14 22.36 7.64
N LYS A 35 14.13 21.92 8.90
CA LYS A 35 14.73 20.66 9.35
C LYS A 35 13.75 19.47 9.31
N ASP A 36 12.56 19.67 8.75
CA ASP A 36 11.45 18.70 8.68
C ASP A 36 11.02 18.13 10.04
N SER A 37 11.29 18.89 11.11
CA SER A 37 11.00 18.46 12.48
C SER A 37 9.64 18.92 13.00
N GLN A 38 9.04 19.96 12.39
CA GLN A 38 7.72 20.48 12.79
C GLN A 38 7.10 21.36 11.71
N VAL A 39 5.91 20.99 11.25
CA VAL A 39 5.12 21.82 10.32
C VAL A 39 4.44 22.95 11.10
N PRO A 40 4.60 24.22 10.70
CA PRO A 40 3.90 25.35 11.31
C PRO A 40 2.40 25.30 11.02
N SER A 41 1.60 26.13 11.71
CA SER A 41 0.17 26.25 11.39
C SER A 41 -0.04 26.65 9.93
N LEU A 42 -1.19 26.25 9.36
CA LEU A 42 -1.54 26.54 7.97
C LEU A 42 -1.45 28.05 7.66
N ALA A 43 -1.90 28.91 8.58
CA ALA A 43 -1.83 30.36 8.43
C ALA A 43 -0.38 30.89 8.34
N ILE A 44 0.53 30.33 9.14
CA ILE A 44 1.96 30.71 9.10
C ILE A 44 2.57 30.20 7.80
N LEU A 45 2.32 28.96 7.43
CA LEU A 45 2.84 28.34 6.22
C LEU A 45 2.39 29.10 4.96
N THR A 46 1.10 29.45 4.87
CA THR A 46 0.56 30.26 3.77
C THR A 46 1.29 31.60 3.63
N ARG A 47 1.52 32.31 4.75
CA ARG A 47 2.21 33.60 4.73
C ARG A 47 3.68 33.49 4.32
N LEU A 48 4.36 32.41 4.76
CA LEU A 48 5.74 32.14 4.36
C LEU A 48 5.82 31.80 2.86
N CYS A 49 4.94 30.94 2.36
CA CYS A 49 4.84 30.58 0.94
C CYS A 49 4.57 31.81 0.09
N ASN A 50 3.57 32.64 0.43
CA ASN A 50 3.24 33.87 -0.31
C ASN A 50 4.43 34.83 -0.41
N ARG A 51 5.23 34.96 0.63
CA ARG A 51 6.45 35.79 0.62
C ARG A 51 7.53 35.30 -0.34
N LEU A 52 7.52 33.97 -0.61
CA LEU A 52 8.43 33.29 -1.56
C LEU A 52 7.84 33.19 -2.96
N GLY A 53 6.60 33.65 -3.19
CA GLY A 53 5.89 33.45 -4.45
C GLY A 53 5.54 31.98 -4.70
N LEU A 54 5.30 31.22 -3.63
CA LEU A 54 4.85 29.84 -3.65
C LEU A 54 3.41 29.74 -3.12
N THR A 55 2.74 28.69 -3.50
CA THR A 55 1.47 28.24 -2.88
C THR A 55 1.74 27.02 -2.00
N ILE A 56 0.81 26.67 -1.13
CA ILE A 56 0.88 25.41 -0.37
C ILE A 56 0.84 24.22 -1.35
N ASP A 57 0.05 24.32 -2.42
CA ASP A 57 -0.05 23.29 -3.46
C ASP A 57 1.30 23.02 -4.13
N ASP A 58 2.15 24.02 -4.30
CA ASP A 58 3.50 23.82 -4.85
C ASP A 58 4.35 22.91 -3.96
N LEU A 59 4.18 23.02 -2.63
CA LEU A 59 4.89 22.18 -1.66
C LEU A 59 4.31 20.76 -1.54
N THR A 60 3.06 20.56 -1.94
CA THR A 60 2.38 19.25 -1.85
C THR A 60 2.36 18.49 -3.18
N ARG A 61 2.62 19.16 -4.31
CA ARG A 61 2.57 18.55 -5.66
C ARG A 61 3.49 17.35 -5.80
N LYS A 62 4.69 17.41 -5.22
CA LYS A 62 5.65 16.28 -5.30
C LYS A 62 5.08 15.06 -4.57
N ASP A 63 4.51 15.25 -3.38
CA ASP A 63 3.90 14.17 -2.60
C ASP A 63 2.65 13.63 -3.33
N ALA A 64 1.81 14.52 -3.88
CA ALA A 64 0.64 14.13 -4.65
C ALA A 64 1.00 13.38 -5.95
N SER A 65 2.04 13.83 -6.67
CA SER A 65 2.54 13.13 -7.85
C SER A 65 3.18 11.79 -7.52
N SER A 66 3.91 11.71 -6.40
CA SER A 66 4.50 10.46 -5.91
C SER A 66 3.43 9.47 -5.46
N ALA A 67 2.41 9.91 -4.71
CA ALA A 67 1.29 9.07 -4.29
C ALA A 67 0.48 8.56 -5.50
N ARG A 68 0.28 9.40 -6.51
CA ARG A 68 -0.35 8.98 -7.77
C ARG A 68 0.50 7.94 -8.50
N TYR A 69 1.79 8.19 -8.66
CA TYR A 69 2.72 7.25 -9.28
C TYR A 69 2.71 5.89 -8.58
N ILE A 70 2.69 5.87 -7.23
CA ILE A 70 2.61 4.63 -6.45
C ILE A 70 1.31 3.89 -6.78
N ARG A 71 0.15 4.57 -6.75
CA ARG A 71 -1.14 3.95 -7.07
C ARG A 71 -1.18 3.42 -8.50
N ASP A 72 -0.81 4.24 -9.48
CA ASP A 72 -0.80 3.85 -10.90
C ASP A 72 0.13 2.65 -11.13
N THR A 73 1.27 2.58 -10.41
CA THR A 73 2.18 1.44 -10.49
C THR A 73 1.58 0.19 -9.85
N LEU A 74 0.95 0.32 -8.66
CA LEU A 74 0.27 -0.80 -8.00
C LEU A 74 -0.92 -1.31 -8.81
N ASP A 75 -1.65 -0.43 -9.53
CA ASP A 75 -2.72 -0.82 -10.46
C ASP A 75 -2.17 -1.71 -11.58
N GLN A 76 -1.08 -1.30 -12.22
CA GLN A 76 -0.42 -2.09 -13.28
C GLN A 76 0.14 -3.42 -12.76
N VAL A 77 0.65 -3.44 -11.54
CA VAL A 77 1.14 -4.68 -10.90
C VAL A 77 -0.02 -5.63 -10.61
N GLU A 78 -1.15 -5.12 -10.11
CA GLU A 78 -2.33 -5.93 -9.80
C GLU A 78 -2.97 -6.48 -11.08
N GLU A 79 -3.07 -5.69 -12.15
CA GLU A 79 -3.46 -6.17 -13.48
C GLU A 79 -2.52 -7.27 -13.99
N GLY A 80 -1.20 -7.07 -13.86
CA GLY A 80 -0.20 -8.06 -14.23
C GLY A 80 -0.34 -9.37 -13.46
N LEU A 81 -0.67 -9.29 -12.16
CA LEU A 81 -0.90 -10.48 -11.33
C LEU A 81 -2.16 -11.25 -11.81
N MET A 82 -3.23 -10.55 -12.16
CA MET A 82 -4.48 -11.15 -12.64
C MET A 82 -4.32 -11.93 -13.95
N ILE A 83 -3.39 -11.52 -14.81
CA ILE A 83 -3.09 -12.21 -16.07
C ILE A 83 -1.84 -13.10 -15.97
N GLU A 84 -1.35 -13.34 -14.75
CA GLU A 84 -0.17 -14.16 -14.45
C GLU A 84 1.12 -13.70 -15.17
N ASN A 85 1.24 -12.40 -15.45
CA ASN A 85 2.45 -11.81 -16.02
C ASN A 85 3.46 -11.48 -14.92
N PHE A 86 4.03 -12.51 -14.28
CA PHE A 86 4.96 -12.37 -13.15
C PHE A 86 6.21 -11.51 -13.43
N PRO A 87 6.80 -11.53 -14.64
CA PRO A 87 7.88 -10.59 -14.96
C PRO A 87 7.46 -9.12 -14.86
N GLN A 88 6.25 -8.77 -15.32
CA GLN A 88 5.69 -7.42 -15.19
C GLN A 88 5.44 -7.06 -13.73
N VAL A 89 4.88 -7.99 -12.94
CA VAL A 89 4.63 -7.83 -11.51
C VAL A 89 5.93 -7.50 -10.77
N SER A 90 6.95 -8.34 -10.93
CA SER A 90 8.26 -8.15 -10.30
C SER A 90 8.93 -6.85 -10.73
N ALA A 91 8.88 -6.51 -12.02
CA ALA A 91 9.43 -5.25 -12.53
C ALA A 91 8.70 -4.01 -11.99
N GLY A 92 7.39 -4.10 -11.77
CA GLY A 92 6.58 -3.04 -11.19
C GLY A 92 6.89 -2.84 -9.70
N LEU A 93 6.91 -3.92 -8.91
CA LEU A 93 7.24 -3.88 -7.48
C LEU A 93 8.65 -3.31 -7.24
N ASN A 94 9.63 -3.71 -8.04
CA ASN A 94 11.01 -3.22 -7.95
C ASN A 94 11.18 -1.71 -8.22
N LYS A 95 10.20 -1.05 -8.85
CA LYS A 95 10.18 0.41 -9.02
C LYS A 95 9.75 1.16 -7.77
N LEU A 96 9.09 0.48 -6.84
CA LEU A 96 8.58 1.05 -5.62
C LEU A 96 9.54 0.80 -4.45
N LYS A 97 9.66 1.79 -3.58
CA LYS A 97 10.38 1.67 -2.31
C LYS A 97 9.38 1.77 -1.19
N ILE A 98 9.30 0.74 -0.37
CA ILE A 98 8.29 0.63 0.70
C ILE A 98 8.36 1.80 1.70
N ASP A 99 9.53 2.34 1.97
CA ASP A 99 9.76 3.51 2.82
C ASP A 99 9.15 4.81 2.26
N GLN A 100 8.89 4.85 0.95
CA GLN A 100 8.25 5.98 0.28
C GLN A 100 6.72 5.86 0.22
N ILE A 101 6.17 4.70 0.54
CA ILE A 101 4.72 4.48 0.59
C ILE A 101 4.22 4.91 1.97
N MET A 102 3.55 6.06 2.05
CA MET A 102 3.13 6.63 3.32
C MET A 102 1.80 6.05 3.84
N ALA A 103 0.85 5.78 2.96
CA ALA A 103 -0.46 5.33 3.37
C ALA A 103 -0.49 3.81 3.62
N ASN A 104 -1.10 3.41 4.74
CA ASN A 104 -1.18 1.98 5.14
C ASN A 104 -1.92 1.13 4.11
N LYS A 105 -2.93 1.69 3.43
CA LYS A 105 -3.67 0.97 2.38
C LYS A 105 -2.76 0.56 1.23
N GLU A 106 -1.94 1.48 0.72
CA GLU A 106 -0.98 1.21 -0.34
C GLU A 106 0.16 0.28 0.12
N LYS A 107 0.57 0.34 1.40
CA LYS A 107 1.53 -0.62 1.97
C LYS A 107 0.95 -2.04 2.02
N MET A 108 -0.28 -2.19 2.50
CA MET A 108 -0.97 -3.49 2.50
C MET A 108 -1.12 -4.04 1.08
N ARG A 109 -1.47 -3.17 0.12
CA ARG A 109 -1.57 -3.54 -1.29
C ARG A 109 -0.24 -4.00 -1.86
N TYR A 110 0.85 -3.28 -1.56
CA TYR A 110 2.20 -3.66 -1.96
C TYR A 110 2.57 -5.05 -1.43
N PHE A 111 2.43 -5.29 -0.12
CA PHE A 111 2.78 -6.58 0.49
C PHE A 111 1.88 -7.73 0.02
N TYR A 112 0.60 -7.47 -0.23
CA TYR A 112 -0.27 -8.45 -0.85
C TYR A 112 0.25 -8.88 -2.22
N LEU A 113 0.55 -7.93 -3.11
CA LEU A 113 1.02 -8.19 -4.47
C LEU A 113 2.40 -8.87 -4.47
N GLU A 114 3.29 -8.43 -3.59
CA GLU A 114 4.61 -9.02 -3.39
C GLU A 114 4.51 -10.46 -2.89
N GLY A 115 3.72 -10.72 -1.85
CA GLY A 115 3.51 -12.05 -1.29
C GLY A 115 2.87 -13.02 -2.30
N PHE A 116 1.88 -12.56 -3.08
CA PHE A 116 1.30 -13.37 -4.16
C PHE A 116 2.30 -13.65 -5.28
N ASN A 117 3.07 -12.66 -5.71
CA ASN A 117 4.13 -12.88 -6.69
C ASN A 117 5.12 -13.94 -6.19
N TYR A 118 5.53 -13.86 -4.93
CA TYR A 118 6.47 -14.81 -4.34
C TYR A 118 5.88 -16.22 -4.20
N VAL A 119 4.64 -16.36 -3.71
CA VAL A 119 4.04 -17.67 -3.55
C VAL A 119 3.74 -18.32 -4.90
N LEU A 120 3.30 -17.56 -5.90
CA LEU A 120 2.97 -18.09 -7.22
C LEU A 120 4.21 -18.46 -8.05
N THR A 121 5.32 -17.74 -7.84
CA THR A 121 6.62 -18.03 -8.49
C THR A 121 7.54 -18.93 -7.66
N ASN A 122 7.05 -19.47 -6.53
CA ASN A 122 7.78 -20.40 -5.67
C ASN A 122 9.11 -19.85 -5.15
N GLN A 123 9.07 -18.61 -4.63
CA GLN A 123 10.23 -17.97 -3.98
C GLN A 123 10.48 -18.53 -2.57
N GLU A 124 11.53 -18.05 -1.91
CA GLU A 124 11.92 -18.46 -0.56
C GLU A 124 10.77 -18.27 0.44
N SER A 125 10.55 -19.30 1.30
CA SER A 125 9.49 -19.27 2.32
C SER A 125 9.55 -18.06 3.25
N SER A 126 10.75 -17.59 3.58
CA SER A 126 10.98 -16.41 4.42
C SER A 126 10.39 -15.16 3.80
N GLU A 127 10.57 -14.95 2.50
CA GLU A 127 10.06 -13.79 1.76
C GLU A 127 8.52 -13.82 1.68
N ILE A 128 7.96 -14.99 1.38
CA ILE A 128 6.51 -15.20 1.30
C ILE A 128 5.86 -14.90 2.66
N LEU A 129 6.38 -15.50 3.74
CA LEU A 129 5.82 -15.33 5.08
C LEU A 129 6.00 -13.90 5.58
N PHE A 130 7.14 -13.25 5.31
CA PHE A 130 7.38 -11.87 5.67
C PHE A 130 6.33 -10.94 5.09
N SER A 131 6.07 -11.01 3.76
CA SER A 131 5.11 -10.12 3.10
C SER A 131 3.70 -10.25 3.70
N PHE A 132 3.22 -11.45 3.97
CA PHE A 132 1.90 -11.62 4.58
C PHE A 132 1.86 -11.24 6.06
N THR A 133 2.94 -11.47 6.81
CA THR A 133 3.06 -11.06 8.22
C THR A 133 3.03 -9.52 8.35
N GLN A 134 3.64 -8.78 7.44
CA GLN A 134 3.55 -7.32 7.44
C GLN A 134 2.09 -6.81 7.38
N ILE A 135 1.22 -7.51 6.66
CA ILE A 135 -0.21 -7.16 6.62
C ILE A 135 -0.88 -7.54 7.94
N LEU A 136 -0.71 -8.79 8.40
CA LEU A 136 -1.50 -9.35 9.48
C LEU A 136 -1.08 -8.83 10.86
N ASP A 137 0.21 -8.63 11.09
CA ASP A 137 0.73 -8.30 12.42
C ASP A 137 1.05 -6.80 12.58
N GLU A 138 1.32 -6.07 11.48
CA GLU A 138 1.78 -4.68 11.56
C GLU A 138 0.75 -3.67 11.00
N LEU A 139 0.11 -3.97 9.85
CA LEU A 139 -0.71 -3.00 9.14
C LEU A 139 -2.20 -3.15 9.39
N ASP A 140 -2.68 -4.37 9.66
CA ASP A 140 -4.08 -4.69 9.94
C ASP A 140 -4.21 -5.73 11.08
N GLU A 141 -3.67 -5.43 12.26
CA GLU A 141 -3.70 -6.30 13.45
C GLU A 141 -5.11 -6.80 13.83
N ARG A 142 -6.15 -6.07 13.43
CA ARG A 142 -7.54 -6.46 13.69
C ARG A 142 -8.15 -7.31 12.58
N HIS A 143 -7.44 -7.52 11.49
CA HIS A 143 -7.85 -8.31 10.33
C HIS A 143 -9.22 -7.88 9.77
N GLN A 144 -9.40 -6.58 9.58
CA GLN A 144 -10.68 -5.98 9.16
C GLN A 144 -10.71 -5.63 7.68
N THR A 145 -9.56 -5.58 7.01
CA THR A 145 -9.48 -5.21 5.60
C THR A 145 -9.45 -6.44 4.68
N ILE A 146 -9.81 -6.25 3.42
CA ILE A 146 -9.70 -7.29 2.40
C ILE A 146 -8.25 -7.81 2.25
N TYR A 147 -7.26 -6.98 2.57
CA TYR A 147 -5.85 -7.36 2.48
C TYR A 147 -5.47 -8.45 3.48
N SER A 148 -6.05 -8.47 4.68
CA SER A 148 -5.87 -9.59 5.61
C SER A 148 -6.43 -10.90 5.06
N TYR A 149 -7.55 -10.86 4.35
CA TYR A 149 -8.13 -12.07 3.74
C TYR A 149 -7.35 -12.51 2.49
N LEU A 150 -6.78 -11.58 1.74
CA LEU A 150 -5.82 -11.89 0.69
C LEU A 150 -4.54 -12.50 1.27
N ALA A 151 -4.02 -11.99 2.39
CA ALA A 151 -2.87 -12.59 3.08
C ALA A 151 -3.19 -14.02 3.56
N TYR A 152 -4.38 -14.26 4.13
CA TYR A 152 -4.81 -15.63 4.47
C TYR A 152 -4.94 -16.53 3.24
N LEU A 153 -5.46 -15.99 2.13
CA LEU A 153 -5.52 -16.73 0.87
C LEU A 153 -4.11 -17.15 0.41
N GLY A 154 -3.17 -16.20 0.39
CA GLY A 154 -1.78 -16.46 0.02
C GLY A 154 -1.11 -17.49 0.93
N LEU A 155 -1.34 -17.42 2.26
CA LEU A 155 -0.88 -18.43 3.21
C LEU A 155 -1.53 -19.81 2.95
N GLY A 156 -2.81 -19.84 2.61
CA GLY A 156 -3.50 -21.08 2.20
C GLY A 156 -2.84 -21.72 0.99
N ILE A 157 -2.55 -20.93 -0.05
CA ILE A 157 -1.84 -21.40 -1.26
C ILE A 157 -0.43 -21.89 -0.89
N TYR A 158 0.30 -21.13 -0.07
CA TYR A 158 1.64 -21.48 0.40
C TYR A 158 1.64 -22.87 1.09
N TYR A 159 0.75 -23.09 2.07
CA TYR A 159 0.69 -24.34 2.79
C TYR A 159 0.18 -25.52 1.93
N THR A 160 -0.66 -25.27 0.94
CA THR A 160 -1.06 -26.28 -0.04
C THR A 160 0.15 -26.77 -0.84
N ARG A 161 1.01 -25.87 -1.29
CA ARG A 161 2.23 -26.19 -2.04
C ARG A 161 3.31 -26.89 -1.21
N HIS A 162 3.23 -26.77 0.11
CA HIS A 162 4.14 -27.42 1.08
C HIS A 162 3.49 -28.64 1.77
N ASP A 163 2.48 -29.26 1.12
CA ASP A 163 1.79 -30.47 1.60
C ASP A 163 1.23 -30.37 3.02
N SER A 164 0.98 -29.17 3.52
CA SER A 164 0.41 -28.92 4.85
C SER A 164 -1.08 -28.61 4.76
N MET A 165 -1.88 -29.60 4.37
CA MET A 165 -3.31 -29.45 4.09
C MET A 165 -4.14 -28.98 5.29
N GLU A 166 -3.76 -29.36 6.51
CA GLU A 166 -4.43 -28.90 7.73
C GLU A 166 -4.31 -27.38 7.89
N ARG A 167 -3.10 -26.83 7.75
CA ARG A 167 -2.86 -25.39 7.80
C ARG A 167 -3.52 -24.67 6.63
N ALA A 168 -3.43 -25.21 5.43
CA ALA A 168 -4.11 -24.66 4.26
C ALA A 168 -5.62 -24.54 4.49
N SER A 169 -6.26 -25.61 4.98
CA SER A 169 -7.70 -25.64 5.29
C SER A 169 -8.09 -24.57 6.33
N PHE A 170 -7.27 -24.36 7.35
CA PHE A 170 -7.50 -23.32 8.35
C PHE A 170 -7.62 -21.94 7.70
N PHE A 171 -6.66 -21.56 6.85
CA PHE A 171 -6.64 -20.26 6.18
C PHE A 171 -7.77 -20.11 5.16
N PHE A 172 -8.02 -21.13 4.33
CA PHE A 172 -9.12 -21.09 3.37
C PHE A 172 -10.50 -21.02 4.04
N THR A 173 -10.65 -21.61 5.22
CA THR A 173 -11.90 -21.46 6.02
C THR A 173 -12.13 -20.00 6.43
N LYS A 174 -11.09 -19.30 6.87
CA LYS A 174 -11.20 -17.85 7.20
C LYS A 174 -11.66 -17.04 5.98
N VAL A 175 -11.06 -17.30 4.82
CA VAL A 175 -11.39 -16.61 3.58
C VAL A 175 -12.81 -16.92 3.11
N THR A 176 -13.24 -18.19 3.21
CA THR A 176 -14.60 -18.62 2.86
C THR A 176 -15.65 -17.92 3.73
N ASN A 177 -15.40 -17.80 5.04
CA ASN A 177 -16.30 -17.12 5.95
C ASN A 177 -16.41 -15.63 5.65
N TYR A 178 -15.30 -14.99 5.28
CA TYR A 178 -15.31 -13.60 4.83
C TYR A 178 -16.16 -13.39 3.57
N LEU A 179 -16.01 -14.23 2.55
CA LEU A 179 -16.83 -14.13 1.33
C LEU A 179 -18.34 -14.29 1.65
N LYS A 180 -18.69 -15.22 2.53
CA LYS A 180 -20.11 -15.37 2.97
C LYS A 180 -20.63 -14.10 3.62
N THR A 181 -19.81 -13.42 4.42
CA THR A 181 -20.17 -12.15 5.05
C THR A 181 -20.35 -11.05 4.00
N LEU A 182 -19.44 -10.95 3.03
CA LEU A 182 -19.55 -9.98 1.94
C LEU A 182 -20.81 -10.16 1.11
N VAL A 183 -21.13 -11.38 0.71
CA VAL A 183 -22.33 -11.68 -0.09
C VAL A 183 -23.60 -11.25 0.66
N ASN A 184 -23.64 -11.44 1.98
CA ASN A 184 -24.78 -11.03 2.79
C ASN A 184 -24.89 -9.51 3.00
N GLN A 185 -23.82 -8.76 2.75
CA GLN A 185 -23.76 -7.30 2.90
C GLN A 185 -23.83 -6.55 1.57
N MET A 186 -23.71 -7.25 0.45
CA MET A 186 -23.78 -6.63 -0.89
C MET A 186 -25.21 -6.14 -1.14
N GLU A 187 -25.40 -4.83 -0.97
CA GLU A 187 -26.47 -4.11 -1.65
C GLU A 187 -26.00 -3.85 -3.10
N ASP A 188 -26.91 -3.88 -4.07
CA ASP A 188 -26.62 -3.67 -5.51
C ASP A 188 -26.24 -2.22 -5.78
N THR A 189 -25.03 -1.81 -5.34
CA THR A 189 -24.54 -0.41 -5.33
C THR A 189 -23.60 -0.08 -6.50
N GLY A 190 -23.41 -1.00 -7.46
CA GLY A 190 -22.51 -0.80 -8.62
C GLY A 190 -21.06 -1.23 -8.34
N PRO A 191 -20.12 -0.97 -9.28
CA PRO A 191 -18.73 -1.42 -9.16
C PRO A 191 -18.02 -0.86 -7.93
N HIS A 192 -17.32 -1.72 -7.19
CA HIS A 192 -16.51 -1.37 -6.03
C HIS A 192 -15.00 -1.49 -6.30
N GLU A 193 -14.19 -0.72 -5.59
CA GLU A 193 -12.74 -0.75 -5.69
C GLU A 193 -12.13 -2.15 -5.45
N ASP A 194 -12.80 -2.96 -4.63
CA ASP A 194 -12.33 -4.29 -4.24
C ASP A 194 -12.84 -5.44 -5.13
N ASP A 195 -13.64 -5.16 -6.16
CA ASP A 195 -14.26 -6.20 -7.00
C ASP A 195 -13.25 -7.15 -7.63
N LEU A 196 -12.12 -6.64 -8.12
CA LEU A 196 -11.04 -7.47 -8.67
C LEU A 196 -10.42 -8.38 -7.61
N ARG A 197 -10.28 -7.89 -6.38
CA ARG A 197 -9.73 -8.66 -5.25
C ARG A 197 -10.69 -9.74 -4.78
N VAL A 198 -11.98 -9.46 -4.76
CA VAL A 198 -13.03 -10.44 -4.48
C VAL A 198 -13.06 -11.52 -5.56
N LEU A 199 -12.89 -11.15 -6.82
CA LEU A 199 -12.77 -12.09 -7.93
C LEU A 199 -11.55 -12.99 -7.77
N ALA A 200 -10.37 -12.44 -7.42
CA ALA A 200 -9.17 -13.21 -7.16
C ALA A 200 -9.36 -14.21 -6.02
N ILE A 201 -9.96 -13.77 -4.91
CA ILE A 201 -10.29 -14.64 -3.77
C ILE A 201 -11.17 -15.79 -4.23
N THR A 202 -12.22 -15.51 -5.01
CA THR A 202 -13.18 -16.52 -5.49
C THR A 202 -12.50 -17.53 -6.41
N TYR A 203 -11.65 -17.07 -7.32
CA TYR A 203 -10.90 -17.92 -8.25
C TYR A 203 -10.00 -18.92 -7.51
N TYR A 204 -9.14 -18.46 -6.62
CA TYR A 204 -8.20 -19.32 -5.90
C TYR A 204 -8.91 -20.26 -4.89
N LEU A 205 -10.04 -19.83 -4.30
CA LEU A 205 -10.84 -20.73 -3.48
C LEU A 205 -11.47 -21.86 -4.30
N ALA A 206 -11.96 -21.56 -5.50
CA ALA A 206 -12.51 -22.58 -6.40
C ALA A 206 -11.43 -23.58 -6.83
N GLU A 207 -10.22 -23.12 -7.15
CA GLU A 207 -9.07 -23.98 -7.46
C GLU A 207 -8.71 -24.91 -6.30
N TYR A 208 -8.64 -24.35 -5.07
CA TYR A 208 -8.40 -25.15 -3.87
C TYR A 208 -9.50 -26.21 -3.63
N GLN A 209 -10.77 -25.84 -3.79
CA GLN A 209 -11.87 -26.78 -3.63
C GLN A 209 -11.83 -27.93 -4.66
N ALA A 210 -11.45 -27.61 -5.91
CA ALA A 210 -11.26 -28.61 -6.94
C ALA A 210 -10.09 -29.58 -6.60
N LEU A 211 -9.00 -29.04 -6.02
CA LEU A 211 -7.87 -29.86 -5.57
C LEU A 211 -8.29 -30.82 -4.45
N ILE A 212 -9.02 -30.34 -3.44
CA ILE A 212 -9.51 -31.17 -2.33
C ILE A 212 -10.52 -32.20 -2.84
N GLY A 213 -11.39 -31.86 -3.78
CA GLY A 213 -12.33 -32.82 -4.41
C GLY A 213 -11.59 -34.00 -5.04
N LYS A 214 -10.56 -33.72 -5.84
CA LYS A 214 -9.71 -34.78 -6.45
C LYS A 214 -8.99 -35.65 -5.43
N LEU A 215 -8.53 -35.11 -4.32
CA LEU A 215 -7.85 -35.85 -3.25
C LEU A 215 -8.81 -36.77 -2.46
N LYS A 216 -10.13 -36.49 -2.43
CA LYS A 216 -11.13 -37.34 -1.77
C LYS A 216 -11.62 -38.47 -2.66
N GLU A 217 -11.47 -38.36 -3.97
CA GLU A 217 -11.85 -39.39 -4.96
C GLU A 217 -10.70 -40.37 -5.23
N SER A 218 -9.48 -40.10 -4.78
CA SER A 218 -8.28 -40.94 -4.88
C SER A 218 -8.09 -41.80 -3.65
#